data_339853de6ab07d7ee506d51a9eca8ab4
#
_entry.id   339853de6ab07d7ee506d51a9eca8ab4
#
_cell.length_a   1.000
_cell.length_b   1.000
_cell.length_c   1.000
_cell.angle_alpha   90.00
_cell.angle_beta   90.00
_cell.angle_gamma   90.00
#
_symmetry.space_group_name_H-M   'P 1'
#
loop_
_entity.id
_entity.type
_entity.pdbx_description
1 polymer ?
#
loop_
_entity_poly.entity_id
_entity_poly.type
_entity_poly.pdbx_seq_one_letter_code
_entity_poly.pdbx_strand_id
1 'polypeptide(L)'
;MKEVYIYDSIRTPRGKGRKDGALHEVSALNLSVTAIDAIASRNGLEGHAIEDVIWGNVTQVGEQGACLARTAVLASNLDESIPGLSINRFCASGLESVNLAANQIAGGSGDGYIAGGVESMSRTPMMSDGGAVGVDPSFTFDNYFVPQGIGADIIATQYGFDRDAVDEYAVESQKRAKSAWEKDYFSNSVVPVRDVNCLMILDKDEYMRPGTDMQTLGALKPAFKEQGELMPGFDKVAIMKYPHLEKINHVHHAGNSSGIVDGSAAILLGNRKFGEKWGLKPRAKIKGTAKIGTDPTIMLTGPLNATEKVLAETKLKINDIDLFEVNEAFASVALLFLQAFDADATKVNPNGGAIAMGHPLGATGTMILGTLLDELERTDKELGLATLCVASGMGAATVIERV
;
A
#
# COMPACT_ATOMS: atom_id res chain seq x y z
N MET A 1 -26.98 -7.35 -1.76
CA MET A 1 -26.10 -6.37 -1.10
C MET A 1 -26.20 -5.05 -1.86
N LYS A 2 -26.09 -3.90 -1.18
CA LYS A 2 -26.05 -2.59 -1.86
C LYS A 2 -24.77 -2.49 -2.70
N GLU A 3 -24.85 -1.80 -3.84
CA GLU A 3 -23.66 -1.45 -4.62
C GLU A 3 -22.86 -0.38 -3.91
N VAL A 4 -21.53 -0.48 -3.99
CA VAL A 4 -20.59 0.43 -3.36
C VAL A 4 -19.75 1.10 -4.42
N TYR A 5 -19.69 2.41 -4.34
CA TYR A 5 -18.98 3.24 -5.30
C TYR A 5 -17.84 4.01 -4.64
N ILE A 6 -16.78 4.23 -5.39
CA ILE A 6 -15.72 5.19 -5.12
C ILE A 6 -16.12 6.50 -5.80
N TYR A 7 -16.22 7.57 -5.03
CA TYR A 7 -16.53 8.90 -5.53
C TYR A 7 -15.32 9.76 -5.73
N ASP A 8 -14.29 9.58 -4.86
CA ASP A 8 -13.05 10.32 -4.97
C ASP A 8 -11.88 9.58 -4.31
N SER A 9 -10.67 9.94 -4.71
CA SER A 9 -9.42 9.42 -4.15
C SER A 9 -8.36 10.50 -4.15
N ILE A 10 -7.68 10.66 -3.01
CA ILE A 10 -6.55 11.59 -2.88
C ILE A 10 -5.41 10.94 -2.09
N ARG A 11 -4.21 11.49 -2.26
CA ARG A 11 -3.05 11.20 -1.43
C ARG A 11 -2.17 12.42 -1.22
N THR A 12 -1.39 12.43 -0.16
CA THR A 12 -0.25 13.33 -0.07
C THR A 12 0.87 12.86 -0.99
N PRO A 13 1.83 13.72 -1.38
CA PRO A 13 3.11 13.23 -1.84
C PRO A 13 3.80 12.43 -0.72
N ARG A 14 4.72 11.54 -1.11
CA ARG A 14 5.49 10.71 -0.18
C ARG A 14 6.82 11.42 0.16
N GLY A 15 7.04 11.71 1.43
CA GLY A 15 8.30 12.24 1.93
C GLY A 15 9.28 11.13 2.29
N LYS A 16 10.60 11.36 2.18
CA LYS A 16 11.60 10.39 2.63
C LYS A 16 11.44 10.08 4.12
N GLY A 17 11.41 8.82 4.49
CA GLY A 17 11.26 8.34 5.86
C GLY A 17 12.55 8.49 6.69
N ARG A 18 13.11 9.69 6.74
CA ARG A 18 14.33 10.06 7.45
C ARG A 18 14.17 11.41 8.14
N LYS A 19 15.05 11.70 9.08
CA LYS A 19 15.07 13.00 9.81
C LYS A 19 15.26 14.22 8.89
N ASP A 20 15.90 14.04 7.75
CA ASP A 20 16.12 15.06 6.72
C ASP A 20 15.05 15.02 5.59
N GLY A 21 14.03 14.18 5.72
CA GLY A 21 12.92 14.11 4.79
C GLY A 21 11.97 15.30 4.94
N ALA A 22 11.41 15.76 3.82
CA ALA A 22 10.57 16.96 3.80
C ALA A 22 9.34 16.89 4.72
N LEU A 23 8.78 15.68 4.95
CA LEU A 23 7.61 15.49 5.82
C LEU A 23 7.96 15.16 7.28
N HIS A 24 9.24 15.11 7.66
CA HIS A 24 9.64 14.76 9.03
C HIS A 24 9.01 15.66 10.10
N GLU A 25 8.90 16.96 9.84
CA GLU A 25 8.30 17.92 10.78
C GLU A 25 6.76 17.94 10.75
N VAL A 26 6.15 17.15 9.85
CA VAL A 26 4.69 17.00 9.75
C VAL A 26 4.27 15.73 10.48
N SER A 27 3.51 15.86 11.55
CA SER A 27 3.03 14.70 12.33
C SER A 27 2.10 13.79 11.52
N ALA A 28 1.99 12.52 11.90
CA ALA A 28 1.03 11.60 11.31
C ALA A 28 -0.42 12.12 11.44
N LEU A 29 -0.72 12.83 12.52
CA LEU A 29 -2.00 13.52 12.70
C LEU A 29 -2.21 14.56 11.60
N ASN A 30 -1.26 15.47 11.37
CA ASN A 30 -1.39 16.52 10.37
C ASN A 30 -1.43 15.98 8.94
N LEU A 31 -0.70 14.90 8.64
CA LEU A 31 -0.82 14.19 7.35
C LEU A 31 -2.22 13.59 7.17
N SER A 32 -2.80 13.02 8.23
CA SER A 32 -4.17 12.49 8.21
C SER A 32 -5.19 13.60 8.00
N VAL A 33 -5.08 14.71 8.74
CA VAL A 33 -5.95 15.89 8.60
C VAL A 33 -5.86 16.46 7.18
N THR A 34 -4.66 16.59 6.62
CA THR A 34 -4.45 17.05 5.23
C THR A 34 -5.27 16.22 4.24
N ALA A 35 -5.23 14.88 4.37
CA ALA A 35 -5.97 13.99 3.48
C ALA A 35 -7.49 14.05 3.73
N ILE A 36 -7.92 14.03 4.98
CA ILE A 36 -9.35 14.07 5.35
C ILE A 36 -9.98 15.39 4.92
N ASP A 37 -9.37 16.52 5.23
CA ASP A 37 -9.91 17.85 4.88
C ASP A 37 -9.92 18.05 3.37
N ALA A 38 -8.90 17.61 2.66
CA ALA A 38 -8.83 17.73 1.22
C ALA A 38 -9.96 16.95 0.53
N ILE A 39 -10.21 15.70 0.93
CA ILE A 39 -11.26 14.89 0.30
C ILE A 39 -12.65 15.38 0.69
N ALA A 40 -12.86 15.82 1.93
CA ALA A 40 -14.12 16.37 2.39
C ALA A 40 -14.45 17.69 1.67
N SER A 41 -13.51 18.63 1.65
CA SER A 41 -13.68 19.94 1.02
C SER A 41 -13.91 19.83 -0.49
N ARG A 42 -13.13 18.99 -1.19
CA ARG A 42 -13.25 18.78 -2.64
C ARG A 42 -14.62 18.23 -3.04
N ASN A 43 -15.25 17.48 -2.15
CA ASN A 43 -16.56 16.87 -2.37
C ASN A 43 -17.73 17.61 -1.67
N GLY A 44 -17.47 18.79 -1.09
CA GLY A 44 -18.50 19.61 -0.45
C GLY A 44 -19.20 18.92 0.73
N LEU A 45 -18.49 18.06 1.46
CA LEU A 45 -19.04 17.33 2.60
C LEU A 45 -19.12 18.25 3.83
N GLU A 46 -20.30 18.38 4.42
CA GLU A 46 -20.58 19.25 5.56
C GLU A 46 -21.36 18.50 6.66
N GLY A 47 -21.16 18.91 7.91
CA GLY A 47 -21.85 18.35 9.07
C GLY A 47 -21.60 16.85 9.20
N HIS A 48 -22.61 16.11 9.63
CA HIS A 48 -22.57 14.64 9.71
C HIS A 48 -22.76 14.00 8.31
N ALA A 49 -21.79 14.25 7.42
CA ALA A 49 -21.86 13.83 6.02
C ALA A 49 -21.63 12.33 5.82
N ILE A 50 -20.80 11.72 6.65
CA ILE A 50 -20.36 10.32 6.56
C ILE A 50 -20.57 9.60 7.89
N GLU A 51 -20.66 8.29 7.84
CA GLU A 51 -20.91 7.44 9.02
C GLU A 51 -19.65 7.24 9.87
N ASP A 52 -18.47 7.11 9.25
CA ASP A 52 -17.23 6.83 9.96
C ASP A 52 -16.00 7.16 9.11
N VAL A 53 -14.86 7.36 9.78
CA VAL A 53 -13.53 7.42 9.18
C VAL A 53 -12.76 6.14 9.55
N ILE A 54 -12.53 5.24 8.59
CA ILE A 54 -11.76 4.03 8.80
C ILE A 54 -10.33 4.25 8.30
N TRP A 55 -9.35 4.17 9.22
CA TRP A 55 -7.99 4.65 8.96
C TRP A 55 -6.92 3.60 9.24
N GLY A 56 -6.19 3.22 8.19
CA GLY A 56 -5.05 2.32 8.29
C GLY A 56 -3.86 3.00 8.94
N ASN A 57 -3.31 2.37 9.96
CA ASN A 57 -2.09 2.81 10.64
C ASN A 57 -1.39 1.59 11.25
N VAL A 58 -0.14 1.36 10.93
CA VAL A 58 0.56 0.11 11.28
C VAL A 58 1.27 0.23 12.62
N THR A 59 2.17 1.18 12.76
CA THR A 59 2.97 1.32 13.97
C THR A 59 2.24 2.19 14.98
N GLN A 60 1.28 1.59 15.69
CA GLN A 60 0.35 2.27 16.61
C GLN A 60 1.00 2.56 17.96
N VAL A 61 2.02 3.42 17.99
CA VAL A 61 2.76 3.83 19.19
C VAL A 61 3.08 5.32 19.13
N GLY A 62 3.29 5.95 20.29
CA GLY A 62 3.59 7.38 20.38
C GLY A 62 2.51 8.24 19.73
N GLU A 63 2.89 9.12 18.81
CA GLU A 63 1.93 10.00 18.11
C GLU A 63 0.99 9.28 17.14
N GLN A 64 1.32 8.05 16.74
CA GLN A 64 0.46 7.18 15.94
C GLN A 64 -0.37 6.22 16.80
N GLY A 65 -0.23 6.28 18.12
CA GLY A 65 -0.93 5.41 19.06
C GLY A 65 -2.38 5.79 19.32
N ALA A 66 -3.01 5.07 20.26
CA ALA A 66 -4.41 5.18 20.60
C ALA A 66 -5.33 5.03 19.37
N CYS A 67 -6.29 5.93 19.19
CA CYS A 67 -7.18 5.92 18.02
C CYS A 67 -6.89 7.15 17.15
N LEU A 68 -5.85 7.06 16.31
CA LEU A 68 -5.42 8.17 15.44
C LEU A 68 -6.54 8.62 14.50
N ALA A 69 -7.37 7.70 14.01
CA ALA A 69 -8.54 8.02 13.18
C ALA A 69 -9.48 9.03 13.88
N ARG A 70 -9.87 8.74 15.13
CA ARG A 70 -10.74 9.64 15.88
C ARG A 70 -10.06 10.96 16.18
N THR A 71 -8.77 10.94 16.53
CA THR A 71 -8.01 12.17 16.78
C THR A 71 -7.93 13.03 15.51
N ALA A 72 -7.78 12.40 14.33
CA ALA A 72 -7.76 13.09 13.05
C ALA A 72 -9.11 13.72 12.70
N VAL A 73 -10.23 13.04 12.97
CA VAL A 73 -11.58 13.63 12.83
C VAL A 73 -11.71 14.89 13.69
N LEU A 74 -11.33 14.82 14.97
CA LEU A 74 -11.44 15.96 15.89
C LEU A 74 -10.52 17.13 15.55
N ALA A 75 -9.43 16.87 14.84
CA ALA A 75 -8.48 17.88 14.39
C ALA A 75 -8.76 18.40 12.98
N SER A 76 -9.66 17.75 12.23
CA SER A 76 -10.08 18.11 10.88
C SER A 76 -11.31 19.06 10.90
N ASN A 77 -11.76 19.43 9.70
CA ASN A 77 -12.99 20.21 9.52
C ASN A 77 -14.27 19.35 9.52
N LEU A 78 -14.17 18.04 9.77
CA LEU A 78 -15.32 17.16 9.91
C LEU A 78 -16.08 17.43 11.22
N ASP A 79 -17.39 17.12 11.22
CA ASP A 79 -18.23 17.25 12.40
C ASP A 79 -17.78 16.30 13.52
N GLU A 80 -17.75 16.78 14.75
CA GLU A 80 -17.31 16.01 15.92
C GLU A 80 -18.19 14.78 16.23
N SER A 81 -19.39 14.70 15.67
CA SER A 81 -20.26 13.52 15.80
C SER A 81 -19.82 12.34 14.94
N ILE A 82 -18.89 12.53 13.98
CA ILE A 82 -18.35 11.47 13.14
C ILE A 82 -17.32 10.66 13.94
N PRO A 83 -17.50 9.35 14.11
CA PRO A 83 -16.53 8.49 14.79
C PRO A 83 -15.26 8.28 13.95
N GLY A 84 -14.31 7.52 14.49
CA GLY A 84 -13.10 7.13 13.77
C GLY A 84 -12.60 5.78 14.27
N LEU A 85 -12.17 4.91 13.35
CA LEU A 85 -11.66 3.58 13.61
C LEU A 85 -10.24 3.42 13.04
N SER A 86 -9.24 3.25 13.91
CA SER A 86 -7.89 2.88 13.47
C SER A 86 -7.77 1.36 13.33
N ILE A 87 -7.18 0.91 12.21
CA ILE A 87 -6.99 -0.51 11.95
C ILE A 87 -5.53 -0.82 11.58
N ASN A 88 -5.11 -2.05 11.86
CA ASN A 88 -3.82 -2.60 11.48
C ASN A 88 -3.98 -3.94 10.75
N ARG A 89 -3.58 -3.98 9.49
CA ARG A 89 -3.29 -5.18 8.69
C ARG A 89 -1.95 -5.00 8.00
N PHE A 90 -0.96 -4.53 8.75
CA PHE A 90 0.37 -4.20 8.22
C PHE A 90 0.29 -3.46 6.89
N CYS A 91 1.07 -3.85 5.89
CA CYS A 91 1.15 -3.19 4.57
C CYS A 91 -0.20 -3.00 3.85
N ALA A 92 -1.21 -3.80 4.16
CA ALA A 92 -2.54 -3.70 3.56
C ALA A 92 -3.54 -2.87 4.39
N SER A 93 -3.14 -2.20 5.48
CA SER A 93 -4.06 -1.46 6.35
C SER A 93 -4.92 -0.45 5.56
N GLY A 94 -4.32 0.30 4.64
CA GLY A 94 -5.06 1.26 3.80
C GLY A 94 -6.05 0.59 2.83
N LEU A 95 -5.73 -0.56 2.25
CA LEU A 95 -6.67 -1.28 1.40
C LEU A 95 -7.77 -1.94 2.23
N GLU A 96 -7.42 -2.47 3.40
CA GLU A 96 -8.41 -3.07 4.31
C GLU A 96 -9.37 -2.03 4.88
N SER A 97 -8.95 -0.77 5.11
CA SER A 97 -9.87 0.30 5.52
C SER A 97 -10.94 0.54 4.46
N VAL A 98 -10.55 0.57 3.18
CA VAL A 98 -11.48 0.67 2.04
C VAL A 98 -12.39 -0.56 1.96
N ASN A 99 -11.84 -1.76 2.10
CA ASN A 99 -12.59 -3.01 2.06
C ASN A 99 -13.61 -3.11 3.20
N LEU A 100 -13.25 -2.67 4.40
CA LEU A 100 -14.17 -2.63 5.55
C LEU A 100 -15.29 -1.62 5.33
N ALA A 101 -14.98 -0.40 4.89
CA ALA A 101 -15.99 0.60 4.56
C ALA A 101 -16.95 0.10 3.49
N ALA A 102 -16.41 -0.51 2.42
CA ALA A 102 -17.23 -1.10 1.37
C ALA A 102 -18.17 -2.20 1.90
N ASN A 103 -17.68 -3.08 2.77
CA ASN A 103 -18.49 -4.14 3.37
C ASN A 103 -19.58 -3.59 4.30
N GLN A 104 -19.31 -2.52 5.06
CA GLN A 104 -20.30 -1.86 5.90
C GLN A 104 -21.40 -1.21 5.05
N ILE A 105 -21.06 -0.48 3.99
CA ILE A 105 -22.03 0.10 3.04
C ILE A 105 -22.88 -0.99 2.41
N ALA A 106 -22.24 -2.07 1.91
CA ALA A 106 -22.94 -3.20 1.29
C ALA A 106 -23.89 -3.91 2.26
N GLY A 107 -23.51 -4.00 3.55
CA GLY A 107 -24.33 -4.55 4.64
C GLY A 107 -25.42 -3.60 5.12
N GLY A 108 -25.41 -2.35 4.72
CA GLY A 108 -26.40 -1.35 5.11
C GLY A 108 -26.11 -0.58 6.41
N SER A 109 -24.88 -0.65 6.91
CA SER A 109 -24.42 0.08 8.10
C SER A 109 -23.95 1.49 7.77
N GLY A 110 -24.75 2.23 6.98
CA GLY A 110 -24.48 3.60 6.56
C GLY A 110 -24.44 3.77 5.05
N ASP A 111 -24.42 5.03 4.62
CA ASP A 111 -24.52 5.39 3.22
C ASP A 111 -23.17 5.89 2.64
N GLY A 112 -22.27 6.48 3.45
CA GLY A 112 -20.99 7.04 3.02
C GLY A 112 -19.89 6.97 4.08
N TYR A 113 -18.63 6.77 3.66
CA TYR A 113 -17.44 6.64 4.50
C TYR A 113 -16.23 7.34 3.88
N ILE A 114 -15.34 7.86 4.72
CA ILE A 114 -13.97 8.13 4.33
C ILE A 114 -13.11 6.96 4.82
N ALA A 115 -12.39 6.31 3.92
CA ALA A 115 -11.46 5.24 4.24
C ALA A 115 -10.07 5.58 3.70
N GLY A 116 -9.04 5.29 4.48
CA GLY A 116 -7.69 5.66 4.09
C GLY A 116 -6.65 5.19 5.07
N GLY A 117 -5.59 5.96 5.19
CA GLY A 117 -4.56 5.66 6.18
C GLY A 117 -3.35 6.58 6.11
N VAL A 118 -2.44 6.38 7.04
CA VAL A 118 -1.23 7.16 7.23
C VAL A 118 -0.09 6.29 7.76
N GLU A 119 1.12 6.63 7.40
CA GLU A 119 2.31 6.21 8.12
C GLU A 119 3.34 7.33 8.09
N SER A 120 3.93 7.66 9.25
CA SER A 120 5.07 8.56 9.37
C SER A 120 6.28 7.75 9.85
N MET A 121 6.98 7.14 8.89
CA MET A 121 8.08 6.21 9.18
C MET A 121 9.36 6.94 9.56
N SER A 122 9.46 8.24 9.27
CA SER A 122 10.57 9.09 9.70
C SER A 122 10.52 9.43 11.21
N ARG A 123 9.29 9.44 11.79
CA ARG A 123 9.02 9.81 13.18
C ARG A 123 8.75 8.60 14.06
N THR A 124 8.05 7.61 13.52
CA THR A 124 7.68 6.38 14.24
C THR A 124 8.34 5.18 13.55
N PRO A 125 9.48 4.67 14.07
CA PRO A 125 10.19 3.56 13.45
C PRO A 125 9.34 2.30 13.38
N MET A 126 9.45 1.56 12.27
CA MET A 126 8.79 0.26 12.12
C MET A 126 9.09 -0.66 13.31
N MET A 127 8.08 -1.42 13.76
CA MET A 127 8.14 -2.38 14.86
C MET A 127 8.40 -1.76 16.25
N SER A 128 8.36 -0.43 16.40
CA SER A 128 8.45 0.21 17.71
C SER A 128 7.18 0.03 18.57
N ASP A 129 6.10 -0.46 17.97
CA ASP A 129 4.88 -0.91 18.66
C ASP A 129 5.01 -2.29 19.34
N GLY A 130 6.10 -3.03 19.05
CA GLY A 130 6.38 -4.33 19.67
C GLY A 130 5.50 -5.45 19.12
N GLY A 131 5.03 -6.31 20.03
CA GLY A 131 4.17 -7.45 19.71
C GLY A 131 4.91 -8.79 19.69
N ALA A 132 4.15 -9.88 19.83
CA ALA A 132 4.69 -11.24 19.98
C ALA A 132 5.63 -11.64 18.83
N VAL A 133 5.35 -11.19 17.61
CA VAL A 133 6.18 -11.46 16.43
C VAL A 133 7.63 -10.98 16.57
N GLY A 134 7.87 -9.94 17.37
CA GLY A 134 9.19 -9.38 17.61
C GLY A 134 9.84 -9.78 18.94
N VAL A 135 9.04 -10.24 19.93
CA VAL A 135 9.51 -10.42 21.31
C VAL A 135 9.26 -11.81 21.89
N ASP A 136 8.49 -12.67 21.25
CA ASP A 136 8.21 -14.04 21.71
C ASP A 136 9.04 -15.06 20.91
N PRO A 137 10.12 -15.62 21.51
CA PRO A 137 10.97 -16.60 20.82
C PRO A 137 10.23 -17.90 20.47
N SER A 138 9.23 -18.32 21.28
CA SER A 138 8.45 -19.53 21.00
C SER A 138 7.63 -19.33 19.73
N PHE A 139 6.95 -18.19 19.62
CA PHE A 139 6.19 -17.84 18.41
C PHE A 139 7.07 -17.83 17.15
N THR A 140 8.23 -17.18 17.23
CA THR A 140 9.14 -17.07 16.07
C THR A 140 9.71 -18.43 15.66
N PHE A 141 10.04 -19.29 16.64
CA PHE A 141 10.55 -20.63 16.39
C PHE A 141 9.49 -21.56 15.79
N ASP A 142 8.29 -21.61 16.39
CA ASP A 142 7.21 -22.50 15.95
C ASP A 142 6.69 -22.17 14.56
N ASN A 143 6.79 -20.89 14.15
CA ASN A 143 6.35 -20.42 12.84
C ASN A 143 7.47 -20.27 11.81
N TYR A 144 8.71 -20.68 12.12
CA TYR A 144 9.88 -20.47 11.26
C TYR A 144 9.97 -19.02 10.76
N PHE A 145 9.72 -18.07 11.67
CA PHE A 145 9.64 -16.66 11.29
C PHE A 145 11.00 -16.11 10.91
N VAL A 146 11.05 -15.41 9.77
CA VAL A 146 12.23 -14.69 9.28
C VAL A 146 11.86 -13.25 8.92
N PRO A 147 12.81 -12.30 8.91
CA PRO A 147 12.56 -10.94 8.43
C PRO A 147 12.06 -10.91 6.99
N GLN A 148 11.24 -9.91 6.66
CA GLN A 148 10.63 -9.77 5.31
C GLN A 148 11.64 -9.83 4.16
N GLY A 149 12.83 -9.21 4.33
CA GLY A 149 13.87 -9.23 3.30
C GLY A 149 14.41 -10.63 3.04
N ILE A 150 14.51 -11.48 4.07
CA ILE A 150 14.83 -12.89 3.90
C ILE A 150 13.70 -13.61 3.17
N GLY A 151 12.43 -13.32 3.51
CA GLY A 151 11.27 -13.84 2.77
C GLY A 151 11.30 -13.47 1.28
N ALA A 152 11.69 -12.24 0.96
CA ALA A 152 11.88 -11.80 -0.43
C ALA A 152 13.02 -12.56 -1.14
N ASP A 153 14.13 -12.79 -0.45
CA ASP A 153 15.27 -13.58 -0.98
C ASP A 153 14.89 -15.06 -1.13
N ILE A 154 14.01 -15.61 -0.27
CA ILE A 154 13.44 -16.97 -0.45
C ILE A 154 12.62 -17.02 -1.74
N ILE A 155 11.77 -16.03 -2.01
CA ILE A 155 11.00 -15.93 -3.26
C ILE A 155 11.97 -15.91 -4.45
N ALA A 156 12.96 -15.03 -4.44
CA ALA A 156 13.94 -14.92 -5.52
C ALA A 156 14.66 -16.26 -5.76
N THR A 157 15.06 -16.94 -4.68
CA THR A 157 15.73 -18.24 -4.76
C THR A 157 14.81 -19.32 -5.33
N GLN A 158 13.60 -19.44 -4.78
CA GLN A 158 12.68 -20.52 -5.11
C GLN A 158 12.12 -20.42 -6.55
N TYR A 159 11.92 -19.19 -7.03
CA TYR A 159 11.33 -18.91 -8.33
C TYR A 159 12.35 -18.48 -9.40
N GLY A 160 13.65 -18.50 -9.06
CA GLY A 160 14.75 -18.33 -10.01
C GLY A 160 15.00 -16.87 -10.44
N PHE A 161 14.65 -15.90 -9.62
CA PHE A 161 14.96 -14.49 -9.88
C PHE A 161 16.38 -14.18 -9.40
N ASP A 162 17.28 -13.91 -10.33
CA ASP A 162 18.63 -13.49 -10.01
C ASP A 162 18.72 -11.99 -9.71
N ARG A 163 19.92 -11.52 -9.44
CA ARG A 163 20.20 -10.14 -9.12
C ARG A 163 19.82 -9.20 -10.26
N ASP A 164 20.12 -9.59 -11.49
CA ASP A 164 19.85 -8.74 -12.65
C ASP A 164 18.35 -8.58 -12.87
N ALA A 165 17.57 -9.65 -12.75
CA ALA A 165 16.11 -9.59 -12.89
C ALA A 165 15.44 -8.64 -11.88
N VAL A 166 15.83 -8.67 -10.60
CA VAL A 166 15.26 -7.77 -9.58
C VAL A 166 15.72 -6.32 -9.75
N ASP A 167 16.95 -6.10 -10.25
CA ASP A 167 17.47 -4.77 -10.52
C ASP A 167 16.82 -4.16 -11.79
N GLU A 168 16.64 -4.95 -12.86
CA GLU A 168 15.93 -4.53 -14.09
C GLU A 168 14.51 -4.09 -13.77
N TYR A 169 13.77 -4.86 -12.94
CA TYR A 169 12.45 -4.46 -12.50
C TYR A 169 12.47 -3.12 -11.75
N ALA A 170 13.45 -2.92 -10.86
CA ALA A 170 13.59 -1.69 -10.11
C ALA A 170 13.90 -0.47 -11.01
N VAL A 171 14.76 -0.63 -12.01
CA VAL A 171 15.04 0.41 -13.01
C VAL A 171 13.78 0.77 -13.77
N GLU A 172 12.97 -0.24 -14.17
CA GLU A 172 11.72 0.01 -14.87
C GLU A 172 10.69 0.74 -14.00
N SER A 173 10.55 0.38 -12.71
CA SER A 173 9.70 1.09 -11.77
C SER A 173 10.07 2.58 -11.68
N GLN A 174 11.36 2.90 -11.57
CA GLN A 174 11.86 4.28 -11.54
C GLN A 174 11.55 5.04 -12.86
N LYS A 175 11.72 4.41 -14.00
CA LYS A 175 11.41 5.01 -15.32
C LYS A 175 9.93 5.34 -15.45
N ARG A 176 9.06 4.42 -15.05
CA ARG A 176 7.61 4.58 -15.08
C ARG A 176 7.16 5.71 -14.17
N ALA A 177 7.64 5.72 -12.92
CA ALA A 177 7.30 6.78 -11.96
C ALA A 177 7.76 8.16 -12.46
N LYS A 178 8.98 8.27 -13.01
CA LYS A 178 9.47 9.49 -13.64
C LYS A 178 8.55 9.95 -14.77
N SER A 179 8.22 9.06 -15.71
CA SER A 179 7.35 9.37 -16.85
C SER A 179 5.96 9.81 -16.39
N ALA A 180 5.37 9.16 -15.38
CA ALA A 180 4.06 9.51 -14.84
C ALA A 180 4.05 10.92 -14.23
N TRP A 181 5.09 11.28 -13.48
CA TRP A 181 5.25 12.62 -12.90
C TRP A 181 5.50 13.69 -13.97
N GLU A 182 6.31 13.41 -15.01
CA GLU A 182 6.57 14.35 -16.11
C GLU A 182 5.32 14.61 -16.98
N LYS A 183 4.38 13.67 -17.00
CA LYS A 183 3.13 13.76 -17.76
C LYS A 183 1.92 14.13 -16.91
N ASP A 184 2.13 14.54 -15.66
CA ASP A 184 1.09 14.96 -14.71
C ASP A 184 -0.02 13.91 -14.44
N TYR A 185 0.30 12.61 -14.53
CA TYR A 185 -0.68 11.54 -14.32
C TYR A 185 -1.21 11.46 -12.88
N PHE A 186 -0.54 12.09 -11.92
CA PHE A 186 -0.94 12.14 -10.51
C PHE A 186 -1.65 13.46 -10.12
N SER A 187 -1.87 14.38 -11.06
CA SER A 187 -2.41 15.71 -10.76
C SER A 187 -3.81 15.71 -10.12
N ASN A 188 -4.63 14.71 -10.42
CA ASN A 188 -5.98 14.58 -9.85
C ASN A 188 -5.97 14.11 -8.39
N SER A 189 -4.99 13.30 -8.00
CA SER A 189 -4.99 12.63 -6.70
C SER A 189 -3.99 13.22 -5.70
N VAL A 190 -2.90 13.85 -6.15
CA VAL A 190 -1.90 14.40 -5.23
C VAL A 190 -2.34 15.74 -4.67
N VAL A 191 -2.42 15.80 -3.32
CA VAL A 191 -2.71 17.02 -2.55
C VAL A 191 -1.42 17.48 -1.90
N PRO A 192 -0.93 18.69 -2.21
CA PRO A 192 0.28 19.23 -1.61
C PRO A 192 0.17 19.37 -0.09
N VAL A 193 1.25 19.04 0.62
CA VAL A 193 1.36 19.27 2.06
C VAL A 193 1.87 20.68 2.31
N ARG A 194 1.18 21.42 3.17
CA ARG A 194 1.49 22.80 3.53
C ARG A 194 1.62 22.95 5.04
N ASP A 195 2.34 23.96 5.49
CA ASP A 195 2.39 24.34 6.91
C ASP A 195 1.16 25.17 7.32
N VAL A 196 1.12 25.53 8.60
CA VAL A 196 0.03 26.35 9.18
C VAL A 196 -0.08 27.77 8.56
N ASN A 197 0.96 28.25 7.88
CA ASN A 197 0.99 29.51 7.16
C ASN A 197 0.70 29.34 5.66
N CYS A 198 0.23 28.16 5.25
CA CYS A 198 -0.02 27.78 3.86
C CYS A 198 1.22 27.73 2.96
N LEU A 199 2.44 27.73 3.54
CA LEU A 199 3.67 27.57 2.76
C LEU A 199 3.83 26.11 2.33
N MET A 200 4.28 25.92 1.09
CA MET A 200 4.51 24.60 0.51
C MET A 200 5.63 23.87 1.24
N ILE A 201 5.33 22.67 1.76
CA ILE A 201 6.34 21.75 2.34
C ILE A 201 6.74 20.72 1.28
N LEU A 202 5.76 20.05 0.65
CA LEU A 202 6.02 19.05 -0.37
C LEU A 202 4.83 18.93 -1.34
N ASP A 203 5.10 18.91 -2.65
CA ASP A 203 4.10 18.76 -3.71
C ASP A 203 4.35 17.58 -4.65
N LYS A 204 5.52 16.91 -4.53
CA LYS A 204 5.90 15.75 -5.36
C LYS A 204 6.52 14.64 -4.49
N ASP A 205 6.45 13.40 -4.97
CA ASP A 205 7.09 12.27 -4.29
C ASP A 205 8.62 12.49 -4.23
N GLU A 206 9.15 12.62 -3.00
CA GLU A 206 10.54 12.99 -2.75
C GLU A 206 11.51 11.82 -2.92
N TYR A 207 11.02 10.58 -2.81
CA TYR A 207 11.86 9.39 -2.75
C TYR A 207 12.43 8.97 -4.11
N MET A 208 11.80 9.35 -5.22
CA MET A 208 12.20 8.96 -6.57
C MET A 208 13.67 9.26 -6.89
N ARG A 209 14.28 8.35 -7.63
CA ARG A 209 15.66 8.44 -8.12
C ARG A 209 15.71 8.27 -9.63
N PRO A 210 15.33 9.29 -10.41
CA PRO A 210 15.14 9.17 -11.86
C PRO A 210 16.39 8.78 -12.68
N GLY A 211 17.58 8.87 -12.06
CA GLY A 211 18.86 8.47 -12.66
C GLY A 211 19.30 7.04 -12.32
N THR A 212 18.44 6.24 -11.71
CA THR A 212 18.76 4.83 -11.38
C THR A 212 18.96 4.01 -12.65
N ASP A 213 20.06 3.26 -12.72
CA ASP A 213 20.41 2.33 -13.78
C ASP A 213 21.01 1.04 -13.23
N MET A 214 21.23 0.06 -14.09
CA MET A 214 21.78 -1.25 -13.74
C MET A 214 23.19 -1.15 -13.13
N GLN A 215 24.02 -0.19 -13.55
CA GLN A 215 25.36 -0.01 -13.03
C GLN A 215 25.33 0.46 -11.58
N THR A 216 24.47 1.45 -11.28
CA THR A 216 24.33 2.00 -9.92
C THR A 216 23.71 1.00 -8.96
N LEU A 217 22.72 0.21 -9.41
CA LEU A 217 22.12 -0.85 -8.60
C LEU A 217 23.09 -2.00 -8.39
N GLY A 218 23.79 -2.46 -9.43
CA GLY A 218 24.75 -3.56 -9.37
C GLY A 218 25.88 -3.32 -8.36
N ALA A 219 26.23 -2.07 -8.08
CA ALA A 219 27.23 -1.70 -7.07
C ALA A 219 26.74 -1.86 -5.61
N LEU A 220 25.43 -1.99 -5.37
CA LEU A 220 24.85 -2.12 -4.04
C LEU A 220 25.03 -3.56 -3.51
N LYS A 221 25.39 -3.67 -2.23
CA LYS A 221 25.47 -4.97 -1.56
C LYS A 221 24.08 -5.47 -1.17
N PRO A 222 23.82 -6.80 -1.22
CA PRO A 222 22.62 -7.39 -0.67
C PRO A 222 22.43 -6.99 0.81
N ALA A 223 21.26 -6.44 1.13
CA ALA A 223 21.01 -5.87 2.45
C ALA A 223 20.77 -6.91 3.56
N PHE A 224 20.28 -8.10 3.19
CA PHE A 224 19.84 -9.10 4.16
C PHE A 224 20.83 -10.26 4.32
N LYS A 225 21.93 -10.26 3.55
CA LYS A 225 22.94 -11.32 3.56
C LYS A 225 23.55 -11.58 4.94
N GLU A 226 23.93 -10.54 5.66
CA GLU A 226 24.54 -10.69 6.99
C GLU A 226 23.56 -11.31 7.99
N GLN A 227 22.30 -10.88 8.00
CA GLN A 227 21.25 -11.44 8.86
C GLN A 227 20.92 -12.90 8.47
N GLY A 228 20.96 -13.22 7.20
CA GLY A 228 20.72 -14.57 6.70
C GLY A 228 21.86 -15.53 7.07
N GLU A 229 23.08 -15.25 6.61
CA GLU A 229 24.21 -16.18 6.68
C GLU A 229 24.88 -16.21 8.06
N LEU A 230 24.99 -15.06 8.77
CA LEU A 230 25.85 -14.93 9.96
C LEU A 230 25.08 -14.80 11.27
N MET A 231 24.43 -13.67 11.49
CA MET A 231 23.77 -13.35 12.76
C MET A 231 22.48 -12.59 12.53
N PRO A 232 21.35 -13.12 12.99
CA PRO A 232 21.16 -14.37 13.73
C PRO A 232 21.14 -15.66 12.91
N GLY A 233 21.38 -15.64 11.58
CA GLY A 233 21.48 -16.82 10.74
C GLY A 233 20.10 -17.34 10.26
N PHE A 234 19.24 -16.45 9.80
CA PHE A 234 17.87 -16.76 9.37
C PHE A 234 17.78 -17.70 8.15
N ASP A 235 18.86 -17.83 7.35
CA ASP A 235 18.90 -18.80 6.24
C ASP A 235 18.75 -20.24 6.74
N LYS A 236 19.30 -20.56 7.90
CA LYS A 236 19.12 -21.88 8.51
C LYS A 236 17.67 -22.13 8.87
N VAL A 237 16.96 -21.12 9.40
CA VAL A 237 15.54 -21.21 9.71
C VAL A 237 14.72 -21.42 8.42
N ALA A 238 15.04 -20.67 7.37
CA ALA A 238 14.40 -20.81 6.06
C ALA A 238 14.62 -22.19 5.45
N ILE A 239 15.84 -22.70 5.46
CA ILE A 239 16.18 -24.04 4.94
C ILE A 239 15.53 -25.16 5.77
N MET A 240 15.39 -25.01 7.09
CA MET A 240 14.61 -25.96 7.91
C MET A 240 13.14 -26.05 7.45
N LYS A 241 12.53 -24.94 7.07
CA LYS A 241 11.18 -24.89 6.52
C LYS A 241 11.10 -25.40 5.09
N TYR A 242 12.13 -25.09 4.27
CA TYR A 242 12.21 -25.43 2.83
C TYR A 242 13.44 -26.30 2.54
N PRO A 243 13.46 -27.56 2.95
CA PRO A 243 14.65 -28.43 2.88
C PRO A 243 15.09 -28.78 1.44
N HIS A 244 14.30 -28.41 0.44
CA HIS A 244 14.66 -28.53 -0.97
C HIS A 244 15.58 -27.40 -1.45
N LEU A 245 15.74 -26.32 -0.66
CA LEU A 245 16.67 -25.25 -0.96
C LEU A 245 18.03 -25.54 -0.34
N GLU A 246 19.09 -25.55 -1.14
CA GLU A 246 20.46 -25.76 -0.65
C GLU A 246 21.03 -24.51 0.03
N LYS A 247 20.63 -23.33 -0.45
CA LYS A 247 21.04 -22.01 0.06
C LYS A 247 20.00 -20.95 -0.29
N ILE A 248 20.06 -19.82 0.38
CA ILE A 248 19.30 -18.63 0.02
C ILE A 248 20.19 -17.66 -0.78
N ASN A 249 19.75 -17.25 -1.96
CA ASN A 249 20.45 -16.28 -2.79
C ASN A 249 20.00 -14.87 -2.39
N HIS A 250 20.88 -14.09 -1.80
CA HIS A 250 20.59 -12.72 -1.40
C HIS A 250 20.74 -11.76 -2.57
N VAL A 251 19.63 -11.24 -3.05
CA VAL A 251 19.58 -10.35 -4.22
C VAL A 251 19.00 -8.98 -3.89
N HIS A 252 18.26 -8.86 -2.76
CA HIS A 252 17.58 -7.62 -2.44
C HIS A 252 18.46 -6.62 -1.67
N HIS A 253 18.26 -5.35 -1.99
CA HIS A 253 18.88 -4.19 -1.35
C HIS A 253 17.95 -2.97 -1.45
N ALA A 254 18.34 -1.84 -0.87
CA ALA A 254 17.52 -0.63 -0.83
C ALA A 254 17.10 -0.07 -2.22
N GLY A 255 17.78 -0.46 -3.29
CA GLY A 255 17.47 0.01 -4.65
C GLY A 255 16.39 -0.80 -5.36
N ASN A 256 16.14 -2.06 -4.95
CA ASN A 256 15.15 -2.96 -5.52
C ASN A 256 14.11 -3.44 -4.49
N SER A 257 13.99 -2.69 -3.40
CA SER A 257 12.99 -2.83 -2.33
C SER A 257 12.23 -1.51 -2.16
N SER A 258 11.05 -1.55 -1.57
CA SER A 258 10.24 -0.37 -1.33
C SER A 258 10.93 0.65 -0.43
N GLY A 259 10.74 1.93 -0.74
CA GLY A 259 11.27 3.02 0.07
C GLY A 259 10.52 3.21 1.38
N ILE A 260 11.27 3.51 2.45
CA ILE A 260 10.73 3.97 3.73
C ILE A 260 10.36 5.44 3.56
N VAL A 261 9.08 5.78 3.75
CA VAL A 261 8.54 7.13 3.48
C VAL A 261 7.38 7.48 4.41
N ASP A 262 7.08 8.77 4.47
CA ASP A 262 5.91 9.32 5.15
C ASP A 262 4.82 9.63 4.13
N GLY A 263 3.54 9.44 4.50
CA GLY A 263 2.44 9.81 3.62
C GLY A 263 1.08 9.36 4.14
N SER A 264 0.04 9.93 3.55
CA SER A 264 -1.36 9.67 3.86
C SER A 264 -2.21 9.63 2.59
N ALA A 265 -3.33 8.92 2.63
CA ALA A 265 -4.28 8.86 1.53
C ALA A 265 -5.71 8.64 2.03
N ALA A 266 -6.69 9.08 1.26
CA ALA A 266 -8.11 8.93 1.55
C ALA A 266 -8.91 8.60 0.29
N ILE A 267 -9.93 7.76 0.46
CA ILE A 267 -10.94 7.43 -0.55
C ILE A 267 -12.32 7.71 0.04
N LEU A 268 -13.17 8.37 -0.74
CA LEU A 268 -14.57 8.58 -0.43
C LEU A 268 -15.42 7.48 -1.04
N LEU A 269 -16.08 6.71 -0.18
CA LEU A 269 -16.96 5.61 -0.59
C LEU A 269 -18.41 5.91 -0.20
N GLY A 270 -19.34 5.39 -0.99
CA GLY A 270 -20.75 5.47 -0.66
C GLY A 270 -21.61 4.57 -1.55
N ASN A 271 -22.88 4.43 -1.17
CA ASN A 271 -23.88 3.86 -2.06
C ASN A 271 -24.44 4.95 -3.01
N ARG A 272 -25.31 4.57 -3.93
CA ARG A 272 -25.92 5.51 -4.88
C ARG A 272 -26.68 6.67 -4.20
N LYS A 273 -27.40 6.38 -3.11
CA LYS A 273 -28.14 7.39 -2.35
C LYS A 273 -27.22 8.45 -1.75
N PHE A 274 -26.03 8.06 -1.28
CA PHE A 274 -25.00 8.99 -0.80
C PHE A 274 -24.56 9.94 -1.93
N GLY A 275 -24.22 9.40 -3.10
CA GLY A 275 -23.83 10.21 -4.25
C GLY A 275 -24.91 11.20 -4.69
N GLU A 276 -26.16 10.73 -4.76
CA GLU A 276 -27.32 11.58 -5.11
C GLU A 276 -27.52 12.73 -4.09
N LYS A 277 -27.41 12.42 -2.79
CA LYS A 277 -27.54 13.42 -1.71
C LYS A 277 -26.50 14.54 -1.82
N TRP A 278 -25.27 14.19 -2.18
CA TRP A 278 -24.15 15.13 -2.23
C TRP A 278 -23.82 15.62 -3.65
N GLY A 279 -24.62 15.24 -4.66
CA GLY A 279 -24.42 15.61 -6.06
C GLY A 279 -23.13 15.05 -6.66
N LEU A 280 -22.63 13.92 -6.14
CA LEU A 280 -21.40 13.28 -6.56
C LEU A 280 -21.63 12.27 -7.68
N LYS A 281 -20.70 12.21 -8.63
CA LYS A 281 -20.69 11.18 -9.68
C LYS A 281 -19.77 10.04 -9.25
N PRO A 282 -20.22 8.79 -9.33
CA PRO A 282 -19.34 7.65 -9.06
C PRO A 282 -18.25 7.56 -10.12
N ARG A 283 -17.02 7.26 -9.69
CA ARG A 283 -15.85 7.04 -10.56
C ARG A 283 -15.63 5.56 -10.82
N ALA A 284 -15.80 4.74 -9.78
CA ALA A 284 -15.73 3.29 -9.91
C ALA A 284 -16.69 2.60 -8.93
N LYS A 285 -16.96 1.32 -9.19
CA LYS A 285 -17.70 0.41 -8.33
C LYS A 285 -16.73 -0.62 -7.75
N ILE A 286 -16.85 -0.93 -6.45
CA ILE A 286 -16.15 -2.08 -5.85
C ILE A 286 -16.84 -3.38 -6.33
N LYS A 287 -16.13 -4.19 -7.08
CA LYS A 287 -16.64 -5.49 -7.60
C LYS A 287 -16.45 -6.60 -6.58
N GLY A 288 -15.33 -6.60 -5.88
CA GLY A 288 -15.02 -7.63 -4.89
C GLY A 288 -13.78 -7.28 -4.09
N THR A 289 -13.69 -7.88 -2.92
CA THR A 289 -12.57 -7.73 -1.99
C THR A 289 -12.19 -9.08 -1.42
N ALA A 290 -10.91 -9.38 -1.29
CA ALA A 290 -10.44 -10.61 -0.67
C ALA A 290 -9.29 -10.36 0.30
N LYS A 291 -9.19 -11.23 1.27
CA LYS A 291 -8.07 -11.33 2.19
C LYS A 291 -7.79 -12.79 2.50
N ILE A 292 -6.54 -13.13 2.72
CA ILE A 292 -6.10 -14.51 2.94
C ILE A 292 -4.85 -14.55 3.82
N GLY A 293 -4.70 -15.62 4.61
CA GLY A 293 -3.45 -16.00 5.26
C GLY A 293 -2.67 -16.96 4.36
N THR A 294 -1.35 -16.85 4.38
CA THR A 294 -0.41 -17.68 3.62
C THR A 294 0.75 -18.13 4.52
N ASP A 295 1.75 -18.84 3.99
CA ASP A 295 2.92 -19.26 4.74
C ASP A 295 3.67 -18.05 5.33
N PRO A 296 3.84 -17.98 6.67
CA PRO A 296 4.45 -16.83 7.33
C PRO A 296 5.97 -16.72 7.10
N THR A 297 6.66 -17.79 6.68
CA THR A 297 8.11 -17.81 6.46
C THR A 297 8.48 -17.12 5.16
N ILE A 298 7.95 -17.58 4.02
CA ILE A 298 8.13 -16.90 2.72
C ILE A 298 7.36 -15.57 2.68
N MET A 299 6.29 -15.47 3.45
CA MET A 299 5.55 -14.28 3.85
C MET A 299 4.88 -13.50 2.70
N LEU A 300 5.55 -13.28 1.59
CA LEU A 300 5.18 -12.25 0.60
C LEU A 300 4.43 -12.79 -0.63
N THR A 301 3.95 -14.04 -0.57
CA THR A 301 3.17 -14.68 -1.64
C THR A 301 1.68 -14.31 -1.62
N GLY A 302 1.24 -13.55 -0.64
CA GLY A 302 -0.15 -13.15 -0.44
C GLY A 302 -0.87 -12.54 -1.64
N PRO A 303 -0.22 -11.73 -2.51
CA PRO A 303 -0.84 -11.19 -3.72
C PRO A 303 -1.39 -12.26 -4.66
N LEU A 304 -0.73 -13.41 -4.79
CA LEU A 304 -1.19 -14.50 -5.64
C LEU A 304 -2.52 -15.06 -5.11
N ASN A 305 -2.52 -15.51 -3.87
CA ASN A 305 -3.67 -16.16 -3.27
C ASN A 305 -4.87 -15.20 -3.08
N ALA A 306 -4.60 -13.92 -2.77
CA ALA A 306 -5.66 -12.91 -2.65
C ALA A 306 -6.29 -12.60 -4.02
N THR A 307 -5.47 -12.54 -5.08
CA THR A 307 -5.93 -12.35 -6.45
C THR A 307 -6.79 -13.54 -6.91
N GLU A 308 -6.31 -14.76 -6.76
CA GLU A 308 -7.09 -15.96 -7.10
C GLU A 308 -8.45 -15.97 -6.38
N LYS A 309 -8.44 -15.66 -5.09
CA LYS A 309 -9.64 -15.61 -4.27
C LYS A 309 -10.63 -14.57 -4.75
N VAL A 310 -10.21 -13.32 -4.97
CA VAL A 310 -11.13 -12.26 -5.41
C VAL A 310 -11.66 -12.50 -6.80
N LEU A 311 -10.86 -13.06 -7.71
CA LEU A 311 -11.29 -13.43 -9.06
C LEU A 311 -12.35 -14.55 -9.01
N ALA A 312 -12.14 -15.57 -8.18
CA ALA A 312 -13.14 -16.64 -7.98
C ALA A 312 -14.47 -16.11 -7.42
N GLU A 313 -14.41 -15.23 -6.40
CA GLU A 313 -15.60 -14.63 -5.77
C GLU A 313 -16.36 -13.69 -6.71
N THR A 314 -15.66 -12.99 -7.60
CA THR A 314 -16.23 -12.08 -8.61
C THR A 314 -16.59 -12.79 -9.92
N LYS A 315 -16.20 -14.07 -10.09
CA LYS A 315 -16.33 -14.85 -11.31
C LYS A 315 -15.58 -14.24 -12.51
N LEU A 316 -14.52 -13.51 -12.24
CA LEU A 316 -13.61 -12.95 -13.24
C LEU A 316 -12.40 -13.87 -13.44
N LYS A 317 -11.79 -13.76 -14.61
CA LYS A 317 -10.49 -14.36 -14.92
C LYS A 317 -9.41 -13.30 -14.91
N ILE A 318 -8.16 -13.70 -14.78
CA ILE A 318 -7.02 -12.78 -14.79
C ILE A 318 -6.97 -11.92 -16.07
N ASN A 319 -7.34 -12.52 -17.21
CA ASN A 319 -7.35 -11.84 -18.52
C ASN A 319 -8.51 -10.84 -18.69
N ASP A 320 -9.50 -10.86 -17.80
CA ASP A 320 -10.59 -9.87 -17.80
C ASP A 320 -10.12 -8.57 -17.16
N ILE A 321 -9.01 -8.59 -16.41
CA ILE A 321 -8.46 -7.40 -15.74
C ILE A 321 -7.60 -6.62 -16.71
N ASP A 322 -7.90 -5.35 -16.85
CA ASP A 322 -7.18 -4.44 -17.74
C ASP A 322 -5.87 -3.92 -17.14
N LEU A 323 -5.88 -3.57 -15.85
CA LEU A 323 -4.75 -2.99 -15.13
C LEU A 323 -4.60 -3.59 -13.72
N PHE A 324 -3.34 -3.68 -13.28
CA PHE A 324 -2.99 -4.19 -11.96
C PHE A 324 -2.11 -3.19 -11.22
N GLU A 325 -2.39 -2.99 -9.94
CA GLU A 325 -1.49 -2.37 -8.97
C GLU A 325 -1.08 -3.43 -7.94
N VAL A 326 0.14 -3.91 -8.07
CA VAL A 326 0.77 -4.89 -7.17
C VAL A 326 1.80 -4.16 -6.34
N ASN A 327 1.62 -4.08 -5.02
CA ASN A 327 2.56 -3.35 -4.19
C ASN A 327 3.99 -3.91 -4.30
N GLU A 328 4.92 -3.05 -4.69
CA GLU A 328 6.34 -3.37 -4.87
C GLU A 328 7.10 -3.36 -3.54
N ALA A 329 6.68 -4.17 -2.56
CA ALA A 329 7.43 -4.29 -1.31
C ALA A 329 8.89 -4.67 -1.57
N PHE A 330 9.08 -5.61 -2.50
CA PHE A 330 10.34 -6.06 -3.09
C PHE A 330 10.12 -6.40 -4.55
N ALA A 331 11.14 -6.27 -5.40
CA ALA A 331 11.03 -6.58 -6.83
C ALA A 331 10.57 -8.03 -7.08
N SER A 332 11.04 -8.99 -6.29
CA SER A 332 10.65 -10.40 -6.41
C SER A 332 9.15 -10.64 -6.20
N VAL A 333 8.44 -9.79 -5.45
CA VAL A 333 6.99 -9.92 -5.25
C VAL A 333 6.23 -9.61 -6.54
N ALA A 334 6.60 -8.53 -7.22
CA ALA A 334 5.98 -8.17 -8.49
C ALA A 334 6.38 -9.13 -9.62
N LEU A 335 7.64 -9.57 -9.66
CA LEU A 335 8.10 -10.58 -10.60
C LEU A 335 7.37 -11.92 -10.43
N LEU A 336 7.15 -12.34 -9.19
CA LEU A 336 6.38 -13.54 -8.89
C LEU A 336 4.94 -13.42 -9.37
N PHE A 337 4.30 -12.26 -9.19
CA PHE A 337 2.96 -12.01 -9.71
C PHE A 337 2.92 -12.12 -11.25
N LEU A 338 3.87 -11.48 -11.94
CA LEU A 338 4.00 -11.55 -13.39
C LEU A 338 4.17 -13.01 -13.87
N GLN A 339 5.06 -13.76 -13.25
CA GLN A 339 5.34 -15.15 -13.60
C GLN A 339 4.14 -16.08 -13.33
N ALA A 340 3.48 -15.94 -12.18
CA ALA A 340 2.42 -16.86 -11.76
C ALA A 340 1.15 -16.73 -12.61
N PHE A 341 0.85 -15.52 -13.07
CA PHE A 341 -0.35 -15.25 -13.86
C PHE A 341 -0.06 -15.09 -15.36
N ASP A 342 1.18 -15.26 -15.80
CA ASP A 342 1.60 -14.93 -17.19
C ASP A 342 1.09 -13.52 -17.58
N ALA A 343 1.19 -12.59 -16.64
CA ALA A 343 0.61 -11.26 -16.78
C ALA A 343 1.46 -10.37 -17.68
N ASP A 344 0.80 -9.59 -18.53
CA ASP A 344 1.45 -8.56 -19.34
C ASP A 344 2.08 -7.48 -18.43
N ALA A 345 3.40 -7.39 -18.44
CA ALA A 345 4.16 -6.46 -17.64
C ALA A 345 3.78 -4.98 -17.89
N THR A 346 3.20 -4.65 -19.05
CA THR A 346 2.75 -3.30 -19.36
C THR A 346 1.45 -2.91 -18.64
N LYS A 347 0.70 -3.92 -18.16
CA LYS A 347 -0.54 -3.74 -17.39
C LYS A 347 -0.30 -3.69 -15.88
N VAL A 348 0.88 -4.11 -15.41
CA VAL A 348 1.23 -4.16 -13.98
C VAL A 348 2.05 -2.95 -13.61
N ASN A 349 1.58 -2.17 -12.63
CA ASN A 349 2.23 -0.95 -12.14
C ASN A 349 2.69 0.00 -13.27
N PRO A 350 1.79 0.42 -14.18
CA PRO A 350 2.17 1.18 -15.39
C PRO A 350 2.79 2.54 -15.06
N ASN A 351 2.52 3.08 -13.88
CA ASN A 351 3.04 4.36 -13.40
C ASN A 351 4.18 4.21 -12.38
N GLY A 352 4.83 3.03 -12.32
CA GLY A 352 5.78 2.71 -11.28
C GLY A 352 5.12 2.46 -9.93
N GLY A 353 5.88 2.06 -8.92
CA GLY A 353 5.33 1.65 -7.63
C GLY A 353 6.20 2.04 -6.44
N ALA A 354 6.13 1.22 -5.40
CA ALA A 354 6.74 1.51 -4.10
C ALA A 354 8.28 1.48 -4.11
N ILE A 355 8.91 0.79 -5.06
CA ILE A 355 10.37 0.82 -5.24
C ILE A 355 10.81 2.25 -5.63
N ALA A 356 10.07 2.88 -6.53
CA ALA A 356 10.38 4.23 -6.97
C ALA A 356 9.88 5.31 -6.01
N MET A 357 8.63 5.22 -5.58
CA MET A 357 7.95 6.29 -4.85
C MET A 357 7.86 6.09 -3.35
N GLY A 358 8.04 4.85 -2.86
CA GLY A 358 8.00 4.52 -1.44
C GLY A 358 6.68 3.90 -0.97
N HIS A 359 6.70 3.37 0.27
CA HIS A 359 5.65 2.54 0.87
C HIS A 359 5.31 3.01 2.29
N PRO A 360 4.49 4.09 2.47
CA PRO A 360 3.98 4.44 3.79
C PRO A 360 2.93 3.39 4.19
N LEU A 361 3.30 2.47 5.10
CA LEU A 361 2.64 1.19 5.34
C LEU A 361 1.12 1.30 5.47
N GLY A 362 0.65 2.18 6.35
CA GLY A 362 -0.78 2.37 6.63
C GLY A 362 -1.58 2.98 5.48
N ALA A 363 -0.92 3.71 4.57
CA ALA A 363 -1.58 4.46 3.49
C ALA A 363 -1.49 3.76 2.13
N THR A 364 -0.49 2.90 1.90
CA THR A 364 -0.16 2.41 0.56
C THR A 364 -1.31 1.73 -0.15
N GLY A 365 -2.10 0.91 0.55
CA GLY A 365 -3.22 0.21 -0.06
C GLY A 365 -4.26 1.17 -0.65
N THR A 366 -4.53 2.28 0.04
CA THR A 366 -5.38 3.36 -0.45
C THR A 366 -4.74 4.09 -1.64
N MET A 367 -3.42 4.37 -1.56
CA MET A 367 -2.68 5.05 -2.63
C MET A 367 -2.70 4.28 -3.94
N ILE A 368 -2.42 2.97 -3.90
CA ILE A 368 -2.38 2.16 -5.14
C ILE A 368 -3.78 1.96 -5.73
N LEU A 369 -4.82 1.86 -4.89
CA LEU A 369 -6.19 1.77 -5.39
C LEU A 369 -6.61 3.08 -6.09
N GLY A 370 -6.22 4.23 -5.54
CA GLY A 370 -6.45 5.54 -6.17
C GLY A 370 -5.65 5.70 -7.47
N THR A 371 -4.38 5.28 -7.50
CA THR A 371 -3.55 5.28 -8.72
C THR A 371 -4.17 4.39 -9.80
N LEU A 372 -4.65 3.20 -9.42
CA LEU A 372 -5.35 2.29 -10.33
C LEU A 372 -6.60 2.95 -10.94
N LEU A 373 -7.40 3.61 -10.11
CA LEU A 373 -8.60 4.31 -10.56
C LEU A 373 -8.28 5.43 -11.56
N ASP A 374 -7.33 6.30 -11.22
CA ASP A 374 -6.90 7.40 -12.10
C ASP A 374 -6.36 6.85 -13.44
N GLU A 375 -5.64 5.73 -13.40
CA GLU A 375 -5.08 5.11 -14.61
C GLU A 375 -6.14 4.42 -15.48
N LEU A 376 -7.16 3.80 -14.88
CA LEU A 376 -8.32 3.27 -15.61
C LEU A 376 -9.06 4.39 -16.35
N GLU A 377 -9.30 5.51 -15.68
CA GLU A 377 -9.95 6.69 -16.31
C GLU A 377 -9.08 7.27 -17.42
N ARG A 378 -7.79 7.45 -17.17
CA ARG A 378 -6.85 8.05 -18.14
C ARG A 378 -6.70 7.22 -19.43
N THR A 379 -6.75 5.89 -19.30
CA THR A 379 -6.53 4.96 -20.41
C THR A 379 -7.81 4.39 -21.00
N ASP A 380 -8.97 4.87 -20.53
CA ASP A 380 -10.30 4.38 -20.94
C ASP A 380 -10.46 2.86 -20.78
N LYS A 381 -9.95 2.34 -19.63
CA LYS A 381 -10.04 0.94 -19.24
C LYS A 381 -11.14 0.75 -18.19
N GLU A 382 -11.60 -0.49 -18.02
CA GLU A 382 -12.78 -0.77 -17.21
C GLU A 382 -12.45 -1.47 -15.89
N LEU A 383 -11.71 -2.59 -15.94
CA LEU A 383 -11.47 -3.44 -14.78
C LEU A 383 -10.04 -3.32 -14.25
N GLY A 384 -9.93 -3.05 -12.97
CA GLY A 384 -8.64 -2.97 -12.29
C GLY A 384 -8.58 -3.80 -11.01
N LEU A 385 -7.39 -4.30 -10.67
CA LEU A 385 -7.12 -5.06 -9.46
C LEU A 385 -5.93 -4.48 -8.71
N ALA A 386 -6.13 -4.12 -7.43
CA ALA A 386 -5.08 -3.74 -6.50
C ALA A 386 -4.82 -4.87 -5.50
N THR A 387 -3.55 -5.21 -5.25
CA THR A 387 -3.16 -6.26 -4.30
C THR A 387 -1.86 -5.95 -3.58
N LEU A 388 -1.76 -6.42 -2.33
CA LEU A 388 -0.58 -6.26 -1.48
C LEU A 388 -0.20 -7.56 -0.79
N CYS A 389 1.11 -7.80 -0.68
CA CYS A 389 1.66 -8.70 0.31
C CYS A 389 1.64 -8.04 1.69
N VAL A 390 1.54 -8.85 2.72
CA VAL A 390 1.37 -8.38 4.10
C VAL A 390 2.29 -9.18 5.01
N ALA A 391 2.90 -8.50 5.96
CA ALA A 391 3.74 -9.15 6.97
C ALA A 391 3.02 -10.32 7.67
N SER A 392 3.79 -11.27 8.16
CA SER A 392 3.32 -12.51 8.80
C SER A 392 2.49 -13.42 7.88
N GLY A 393 2.71 -13.34 6.56
CA GLY A 393 2.08 -14.24 5.60
C GLY A 393 0.59 -13.98 5.39
N MET A 394 0.24 -12.81 4.86
CA MET A 394 -1.12 -12.47 4.46
C MET A 394 -1.13 -11.79 3.08
N GLY A 395 -2.32 -11.70 2.48
CA GLY A 395 -2.58 -10.92 1.27
C GLY A 395 -3.95 -10.28 1.30
N ALA A 396 -4.07 -9.14 0.62
CA ALA A 396 -5.34 -8.46 0.38
C ALA A 396 -5.45 -8.06 -1.09
N ALA A 397 -6.66 -8.12 -1.64
CA ALA A 397 -6.95 -7.70 -3.01
C ALA A 397 -8.31 -7.01 -3.11
N THR A 398 -8.43 -6.07 -4.04
CA THR A 398 -9.67 -5.36 -4.35
C THR A 398 -9.78 -5.22 -5.86
N VAL A 399 -10.94 -5.58 -6.41
CA VAL A 399 -11.29 -5.37 -7.82
C VAL A 399 -12.26 -4.20 -7.92
N ILE A 400 -11.95 -3.27 -8.80
CA ILE A 400 -12.81 -2.13 -9.13
C ILE A 400 -13.20 -2.14 -10.60
N GLU A 401 -14.39 -1.62 -10.89
CA GLU A 401 -14.92 -1.40 -12.22
C GLU A 401 -15.22 0.08 -12.38
N ARG A 402 -14.55 0.74 -13.33
CA ARG A 402 -14.82 2.14 -13.68
C ARG A 402 -16.27 2.28 -14.22
N VAL A 403 -16.94 3.35 -13.87
CA VAL A 403 -18.32 3.65 -14.28
C VAL A 403 -18.42 4.94 -15.09
#